data_7dcf5f0aaccc349b12cb179b918e3732
#
_entry.id   7dcf5f0aaccc349b12cb179b918e3732
#
_cell.length_a   1.000
_cell.length_b   1.000
_cell.length_c   1.000
_cell.angle_alpha   90.00
_cell.angle_beta   90.00
_cell.angle_gamma   90.00
#
_symmetry.space_group_name_H-M   'P 1'
#
loop_
_entity.id
_entity.type
_entity.pdbx_description
1 polymer ?
#
loop_
_entity_poly.entity_id
_entity_poly.type
_entity_poly.pdbx_seq_one_letter_code
_entity_poly.pdbx_strand_id
1 'polypeptide(L)'
;MCLSSGSSGNCYYLGDDEGGILIDAGIPIRTITKTLKAEGITLDGGHILGTLVTHDHADHIRTIGVVGGVYHVPVYATTLVHNSIAQSRFVQDPIGASRHDIAIHTPFEIAGFTIEAFPIPHDSAENVGYHITKGDFRFTLATDVGHVTPTLEDFASRATHLVIEANYDREMLRTGNYPDFLKARVA
;
A
#
# COMPACT_ATOMS: atom_id res chain seq x y z
N MET A 1 -10.29 -7.11 -0.02
CA MET A 1 -11.02 -6.39 -1.10
C MET A 1 -10.05 -5.47 -1.83
N CYS A 2 -10.06 -5.45 -3.16
CA CYS A 2 -9.33 -4.44 -3.94
C CYS A 2 -10.31 -3.30 -4.26
N LEU A 3 -10.06 -2.10 -3.76
CA LEU A 3 -10.88 -0.92 -4.06
C LEU A 3 -10.44 -0.29 -5.38
N SER A 4 -9.15 -0.33 -5.66
CA SER A 4 -8.54 0.12 -6.91
C SER A 4 -7.12 -0.44 -7.01
N SER A 5 -6.68 -0.71 -8.26
CA SER A 5 -5.31 -1.12 -8.58
C SER A 5 -4.91 -0.56 -9.94
N GLY A 6 -3.81 0.18 -9.98
CA GLY A 6 -3.23 0.74 -11.20
C GLY A 6 -2.76 2.18 -11.07
N SER A 7 -2.17 2.72 -12.11
CA SER A 7 -1.53 4.06 -12.16
C SER A 7 -2.46 5.25 -11.86
N SER A 8 -3.76 5.05 -11.80
CA SER A 8 -4.72 6.09 -11.40
C SER A 8 -4.99 6.13 -9.89
N GLY A 9 -4.56 5.11 -9.16
CA GLY A 9 -4.59 5.03 -7.71
C GLY A 9 -4.77 3.63 -7.18
N ASN A 10 -4.09 3.33 -6.09
CA ASN A 10 -4.08 2.05 -5.41
C ASN A 10 -4.72 2.18 -4.03
N CYS A 11 -5.56 1.22 -3.67
CA CYS A 11 -6.16 1.11 -2.36
C CYS A 11 -6.73 -0.28 -2.16
N TYR A 12 -6.33 -0.94 -1.09
CA TYR A 12 -6.82 -2.27 -0.73
C TYR A 12 -7.36 -2.24 0.70
N TYR A 13 -8.32 -3.11 0.98
CA TYR A 13 -8.81 -3.39 2.33
C TYR A 13 -8.61 -4.85 2.65
N LEU A 14 -8.05 -5.13 3.81
CA LEU A 14 -7.91 -6.44 4.41
C LEU A 14 -8.52 -6.40 5.82
N GLY A 15 -9.47 -7.27 6.10
CA GLY A 15 -10.13 -7.29 7.41
C GLY A 15 -11.06 -8.48 7.57
N ASP A 16 -11.55 -8.62 8.78
CA ASP A 16 -12.55 -9.59 9.22
C ASP A 16 -13.55 -8.96 10.19
N ASP A 17 -14.27 -9.76 10.98
CA ASP A 17 -15.29 -9.29 11.93
C ASP A 17 -14.71 -8.46 13.10
N GLU A 18 -13.40 -8.56 13.36
CA GLU A 18 -12.71 -7.80 14.42
C GLU A 18 -12.22 -6.42 13.96
N GLY A 19 -12.29 -6.16 12.65
CA GLY A 19 -11.83 -4.92 12.02
C GLY A 19 -10.85 -5.19 10.88
N GLY A 20 -10.25 -4.13 10.35
CA GLY A 20 -9.35 -4.27 9.23
C GLY A 20 -8.38 -3.12 9.05
N ILE A 21 -7.60 -3.25 8.01
CA ILE A 21 -6.57 -2.31 7.60
C ILE A 21 -6.78 -1.90 6.15
N LEU A 22 -6.42 -0.66 5.85
CA LEU A 22 -6.19 -0.23 4.46
C LEU A 22 -4.72 -0.48 4.10
N ILE A 23 -4.47 -0.71 2.83
CA ILE A 23 -3.13 -0.68 2.24
C ILE A 23 -3.19 0.31 1.09
N ASP A 24 -2.44 1.39 1.22
CA ASP A 24 -2.45 2.59 0.39
C ASP A 24 -3.81 3.34 0.36
N ALA A 25 -3.75 4.64 0.04
CA ALA A 25 -4.90 5.52 -0.09
C ALA A 25 -4.70 6.48 -1.28
N GLY A 26 -4.46 5.91 -2.47
CA GLY A 26 -4.13 6.65 -3.70
C GLY A 26 -5.34 7.14 -4.49
N ILE A 27 -6.56 6.75 -4.11
CA ILE A 27 -7.80 7.12 -4.79
C ILE A 27 -8.59 8.17 -4.00
N PRO A 28 -9.57 8.87 -4.64
CA PRO A 28 -10.37 9.86 -3.94
C PRO A 28 -11.08 9.30 -2.71
N ILE A 29 -11.04 10.04 -1.60
CA ILE A 29 -11.64 9.63 -0.32
C ILE A 29 -13.12 9.25 -0.44
N ARG A 30 -13.87 9.92 -1.31
CA ARG A 30 -15.28 9.59 -1.59
C ARG A 30 -15.45 8.21 -2.19
N THR A 31 -14.49 7.75 -3.00
CA THR A 31 -14.49 6.40 -3.57
C THR A 31 -14.22 5.38 -2.46
N ILE A 32 -13.20 5.62 -1.62
CA ILE A 32 -12.89 4.75 -0.48
C ILE A 32 -14.13 4.60 0.42
N THR A 33 -14.67 5.71 0.90
CA THR A 33 -15.82 5.69 1.82
C THR A 33 -17.07 5.07 1.21
N LYS A 34 -17.36 5.34 -0.07
CA LYS A 34 -18.50 4.73 -0.77
C LYS A 34 -18.37 3.21 -0.90
N THR A 35 -17.17 2.75 -1.31
CA THR A 35 -16.92 1.31 -1.52
C THR A 35 -16.97 0.55 -0.20
N LEU A 36 -16.29 1.06 0.83
CA LEU A 36 -16.30 0.45 2.17
C LEU A 36 -17.72 0.41 2.75
N LYS A 37 -18.49 1.51 2.63
CA LYS A 37 -19.86 1.59 3.14
C LYS A 37 -20.81 0.58 2.49
N ALA A 38 -20.59 0.22 1.23
CA ALA A 38 -21.38 -0.80 0.56
C ALA A 38 -21.21 -2.20 1.22
N GLU A 39 -20.10 -2.41 1.91
CA GLU A 39 -19.78 -3.62 2.68
C GLU A 39 -20.03 -3.44 4.20
N GLY A 40 -20.70 -2.35 4.61
CA GLY A 40 -20.97 -2.07 6.01
C GLY A 40 -19.77 -1.53 6.81
N ILE A 41 -18.66 -1.18 6.14
CA ILE A 41 -17.42 -0.70 6.75
C ILE A 41 -17.38 0.83 6.69
N THR A 42 -16.95 1.48 7.78
CA THR A 42 -16.80 2.93 7.83
C THR A 42 -15.44 3.35 8.38
N LEU A 43 -14.89 4.45 7.88
CA LEU A 43 -13.62 5.01 8.38
C LEU A 43 -13.76 5.59 9.79
N ASP A 44 -14.87 6.24 10.07
CA ASP A 44 -15.18 6.89 11.35
C ASP A 44 -15.82 5.96 12.40
N GLY A 45 -16.16 4.74 12.00
CA GLY A 45 -16.84 3.75 12.86
C GLY A 45 -15.91 2.79 13.60
N GLY A 46 -14.58 3.00 13.57
CA GLY A 46 -13.63 2.10 14.23
C GLY A 46 -13.42 0.75 13.54
N HIS A 47 -13.94 0.56 12.32
CA HIS A 47 -13.70 -0.66 11.54
C HIS A 47 -12.31 -0.69 10.91
N ILE A 48 -11.72 0.49 10.61
CA ILE A 48 -10.38 0.61 10.06
C ILE A 48 -9.41 0.94 11.20
N LEU A 49 -8.59 -0.02 11.57
CA LEU A 49 -7.68 0.06 12.73
C LEU A 49 -6.27 0.52 12.34
N GLY A 50 -6.01 0.65 11.04
CA GLY A 50 -4.76 1.18 10.53
C GLY A 50 -4.73 1.28 9.01
N THR A 51 -3.80 2.06 8.50
CA THR A 51 -3.50 2.15 7.08
C THR A 51 -2.00 1.94 6.88
N LEU A 52 -1.63 0.96 6.09
CA LEU A 52 -0.25 0.71 5.67
C LEU A 52 0.03 1.54 4.41
N VAL A 53 1.21 2.12 4.29
CA VAL A 53 1.64 2.82 3.08
C VAL A 53 2.87 2.13 2.52
N THR A 54 2.81 1.74 1.24
CA THR A 54 3.91 1.05 0.56
C THR A 54 5.05 2.02 0.23
N HIS A 55 4.74 3.15 -0.38
CA HIS A 55 5.70 4.18 -0.79
C HIS A 55 5.03 5.54 -1.03
N ASP A 56 5.80 6.56 -1.43
CA ASP A 56 5.39 7.96 -1.46
C ASP A 56 4.85 8.48 -2.81
N HIS A 57 4.59 7.64 -3.78
CA HIS A 57 4.00 8.08 -5.06
C HIS A 57 2.54 8.51 -4.90
N ALA A 58 2.12 9.49 -5.71
CA ALA A 58 0.82 10.14 -5.59
C ALA A 58 -0.38 9.20 -5.70
N ASP A 59 -0.27 8.15 -6.50
CA ASP A 59 -1.29 7.13 -6.70
C ASP A 59 -1.36 6.09 -5.56
N HIS A 60 -0.54 6.27 -4.52
CA HIS A 60 -0.57 5.51 -3.26
C HIS A 60 -0.94 6.38 -2.05
N ILE A 61 -0.64 7.68 -2.07
CA ILE A 61 -0.77 8.54 -0.88
C ILE A 61 -1.77 9.69 -1.00
N ARG A 62 -2.42 9.89 -2.15
CA ARG A 62 -3.23 11.08 -2.47
C ARG A 62 -4.19 11.50 -1.36
N THR A 63 -4.82 10.57 -0.66
CA THR A 63 -5.79 10.86 0.39
C THR A 63 -5.34 10.41 1.78
N ILE A 64 -4.06 10.05 1.93
CA ILE A 64 -3.54 9.55 3.20
C ILE A 64 -3.63 10.60 4.32
N GLY A 65 -3.47 11.89 3.98
CA GLY A 65 -3.65 12.98 4.92
C GLY A 65 -5.08 13.10 5.43
N VAL A 66 -6.08 12.86 4.55
CA VAL A 66 -7.48 12.82 4.98
C VAL A 66 -7.74 11.61 5.87
N VAL A 67 -7.23 10.44 5.51
CA VAL A 67 -7.37 9.21 6.31
C VAL A 67 -6.75 9.38 7.70
N GLY A 68 -5.51 9.84 7.78
CA GLY A 68 -4.81 10.03 9.06
C GLY A 68 -5.19 11.31 9.78
N GLY A 69 -5.26 12.46 9.08
CA GLY A 69 -5.46 13.76 9.70
C GLY A 69 -6.91 14.09 10.03
N VAL A 70 -7.88 13.66 9.20
CA VAL A 70 -9.31 13.96 9.39
C VAL A 70 -10.05 12.79 10.04
N TYR A 71 -9.84 11.57 9.57
CA TYR A 71 -10.49 10.39 10.17
C TYR A 71 -9.71 9.78 11.33
N HIS A 72 -8.50 10.28 11.62
CA HIS A 72 -7.64 9.84 12.71
C HIS A 72 -7.32 8.33 12.70
N VAL A 73 -7.34 7.73 11.52
CA VAL A 73 -6.89 6.34 11.34
C VAL A 73 -5.37 6.30 11.43
N PRO A 74 -4.77 5.42 12.28
CA PRO A 74 -3.32 5.28 12.36
C PRO A 74 -2.69 4.97 11.00
N VAL A 75 -1.60 5.64 10.65
CA VAL A 75 -0.88 5.50 9.39
C VAL A 75 0.50 4.93 9.66
N TYR A 76 0.74 3.74 9.16
CA TYR A 76 1.98 2.98 9.34
C TYR A 76 2.81 3.02 8.06
N ALA A 77 4.00 3.57 8.15
CA ALA A 77 4.97 3.62 7.06
C ALA A 77 6.39 3.69 7.63
N THR A 78 7.38 3.44 6.81
CA THR A 78 8.77 3.68 7.23
C THR A 78 9.02 5.17 7.47
N THR A 79 10.03 5.50 8.25
CA THR A 79 10.41 6.89 8.52
C THR A 79 10.68 7.67 7.24
N LEU A 80 11.31 7.04 6.23
CA LEU A 80 11.61 7.70 4.95
C LEU A 80 10.32 8.01 4.18
N VAL A 81 9.40 7.07 4.09
CA VAL A 81 8.09 7.27 3.44
C VAL A 81 7.29 8.36 4.15
N HIS A 82 7.23 8.35 5.48
CA HIS A 82 6.56 9.41 6.24
C HIS A 82 7.15 10.80 6.01
N ASN A 83 8.48 10.91 5.93
CA ASN A 83 9.15 12.19 5.65
C ASN A 83 8.84 12.68 4.23
N SER A 84 8.77 11.79 3.25
CA SER A 84 8.37 12.13 1.89
C SER A 84 6.90 12.53 1.82
N ILE A 85 6.00 11.84 2.51
CA ILE A 85 4.57 12.21 2.61
C ILE A 85 4.41 13.63 3.17
N ALA A 86 5.16 13.98 4.22
CA ALA A 86 5.10 15.31 4.84
C ALA A 86 5.57 16.44 3.92
N GLN A 87 6.36 16.13 2.89
CA GLN A 87 6.86 17.08 1.89
C GLN A 87 6.07 17.02 0.57
N SER A 88 5.16 16.06 0.44
CA SER A 88 4.44 15.82 -0.79
C SER A 88 3.38 16.89 -1.06
N ARG A 89 3.43 17.50 -2.25
CA ARG A 89 2.39 18.44 -2.72
C ARG A 89 1.02 17.78 -2.95
N PHE A 90 0.96 16.46 -2.97
CA PHE A 90 -0.27 15.72 -3.19
C PHE A 90 -1.04 15.44 -1.88
N VAL A 91 -0.37 15.57 -0.73
CA VAL A 91 -0.97 15.39 0.60
C VAL A 91 -1.19 16.76 1.22
N GLN A 92 -2.43 17.22 1.24
CA GLN A 92 -2.79 18.56 1.71
C GLN A 92 -3.01 18.61 3.22
N ASP A 93 -3.57 17.55 3.79
CA ASP A 93 -3.83 17.45 5.22
C ASP A 93 -2.66 16.72 5.90
N PRO A 94 -2.08 17.27 6.99
CA PRO A 94 -1.01 16.59 7.71
C PRO A 94 -1.56 15.36 8.45
N ILE A 95 -0.80 14.27 8.43
CA ILE A 95 -1.15 13.03 9.15
C ILE A 95 -1.19 13.27 10.68
N GLY A 96 -0.31 14.15 11.19
CA GLY A 96 -0.29 14.56 12.59
C GLY A 96 0.00 13.40 13.54
N ALA A 97 -0.81 13.29 14.60
CA ALA A 97 -0.68 12.27 15.64
C ALA A 97 -0.96 10.84 15.16
N SER A 98 -1.55 10.67 13.98
CA SER A 98 -1.81 9.35 13.39
C SER A 98 -0.58 8.69 12.78
N ARG A 99 0.58 9.36 12.76
CA ARG A 99 1.85 8.82 12.27
C ARG A 99 2.38 7.70 13.16
N HIS A 100 2.67 6.54 12.58
CA HIS A 100 3.33 5.41 13.21
C HIS A 100 4.49 4.93 12.35
N ASP A 101 5.71 5.10 12.82
CA ASP A 101 6.91 4.64 12.11
C ASP A 101 7.07 3.13 12.30
N ILE A 102 7.34 2.42 11.21
CA ILE A 102 7.67 1.00 11.20
C ILE A 102 9.10 0.78 10.70
N ALA A 103 9.66 -0.39 11.03
CA ALA A 103 10.96 -0.81 10.50
C ALA A 103 10.81 -2.04 9.60
N ILE A 104 11.58 -2.08 8.52
CA ILE A 104 11.67 -3.23 7.61
C ILE A 104 12.15 -4.45 8.40
N HIS A 105 11.58 -5.63 8.12
CA HIS A 105 11.86 -6.90 8.79
C HIS A 105 11.60 -6.91 10.31
N THR A 106 10.76 -5.98 10.79
CA THR A 106 10.34 -5.95 12.20
C THR A 106 8.83 -6.12 12.24
N PRO A 107 8.31 -7.29 12.63
CA PRO A 107 6.88 -7.55 12.72
C PRO A 107 6.19 -6.65 13.76
N PHE A 108 4.96 -6.25 13.46
CA PHE A 108 4.06 -5.51 14.36
C PHE A 108 2.62 -5.98 14.17
N GLU A 109 1.71 -5.57 15.06
CA GLU A 109 0.34 -6.07 15.05
C GLU A 109 -0.68 -4.95 14.89
N ILE A 110 -1.70 -5.19 14.03
CA ILE A 110 -2.91 -4.37 13.88
C ILE A 110 -4.09 -5.29 13.64
N ALA A 111 -5.20 -5.10 14.35
CA ALA A 111 -6.45 -5.86 14.15
C ALA A 111 -6.27 -7.38 14.26
N GLY A 112 -5.33 -7.85 15.09
CA GLY A 112 -4.99 -9.27 15.21
C GLY A 112 -4.21 -9.84 14.03
N PHE A 113 -3.83 -9.02 13.05
CA PHE A 113 -2.89 -9.38 12.00
C PHE A 113 -1.47 -9.08 12.44
N THR A 114 -0.56 -10.03 12.23
CA THR A 114 0.89 -9.79 12.32
C THR A 114 1.39 -9.34 10.94
N ILE A 115 2.05 -8.20 10.88
CA ILE A 115 2.45 -7.51 9.65
C ILE A 115 3.96 -7.35 9.64
N GLU A 116 4.61 -7.75 8.55
CA GLU A 116 6.02 -7.53 8.30
C GLU A 116 6.21 -6.79 6.98
N ALA A 117 6.92 -5.66 7.03
CA ALA A 117 7.34 -4.92 5.84
C ALA A 117 8.66 -5.49 5.30
N PHE A 118 8.79 -5.60 3.97
CA PHE A 118 10.02 -6.02 3.31
C PHE A 118 10.33 -5.13 2.10
N PRO A 119 11.63 -4.94 1.74
CA PRO A 119 12.01 -3.98 0.71
C PRO A 119 11.61 -4.47 -0.69
N ILE A 120 11.11 -3.54 -1.51
CA ILE A 120 10.83 -3.72 -2.93
C ILE A 120 11.64 -2.68 -3.71
N PRO A 121 12.46 -3.07 -4.69
CA PRO A 121 13.17 -2.12 -5.55
C PRO A 121 12.22 -1.30 -6.41
N HIS A 122 12.27 0.02 -6.27
CA HIS A 122 11.48 0.98 -7.05
C HIS A 122 12.08 2.38 -7.01
N ASP A 123 11.65 3.29 -7.89
CA ASP A 123 12.12 4.68 -8.00
C ASP A 123 11.37 5.65 -7.03
N SER A 124 11.34 5.32 -5.75
CA SER A 124 10.73 6.11 -4.67
C SER A 124 11.73 6.37 -3.54
N ALA A 125 11.36 7.15 -2.54
CA ALA A 125 12.21 7.38 -1.36
C ALA A 125 12.54 6.05 -0.64
N GLU A 126 11.54 5.18 -0.52
CA GLU A 126 11.61 3.80 -0.07
C GLU A 126 10.33 3.11 -0.51
N ASN A 127 10.40 1.86 -0.97
CA ASN A 127 9.24 1.06 -1.29
C ASN A 127 9.27 -0.26 -0.53
N VAL A 128 8.14 -0.61 0.07
CA VAL A 128 7.98 -1.85 0.82
C VAL A 128 6.77 -2.66 0.35
N GLY A 129 6.94 -3.97 0.32
CA GLY A 129 5.84 -4.90 0.32
C GLY A 129 5.44 -5.26 1.75
N TYR A 130 4.28 -5.87 1.91
CA TYR A 130 3.78 -6.33 3.20
C TYR A 130 3.45 -7.81 3.17
N HIS A 131 3.94 -8.54 4.16
CA HIS A 131 3.51 -9.90 4.48
C HIS A 131 2.64 -9.85 5.74
N ILE A 132 1.39 -10.31 5.63
CA ILE A 132 0.36 -10.15 6.65
C ILE A 132 -0.21 -11.53 6.99
N THR A 133 -0.18 -11.89 8.26
CA THR A 133 -0.60 -13.21 8.72
C THR A 133 -1.63 -13.13 9.83
N LYS A 134 -2.60 -14.06 9.84
CA LYS A 134 -3.54 -14.31 10.94
C LYS A 134 -3.94 -15.79 10.92
N GLY A 135 -3.52 -16.58 11.90
CA GLY A 135 -3.67 -18.03 11.87
C GLY A 135 -3.01 -18.65 10.63
N ASP A 136 -3.76 -19.39 9.84
CA ASP A 136 -3.28 -20.02 8.59
C ASP A 136 -3.35 -19.09 7.36
N PHE A 137 -3.98 -17.93 7.50
CA PHE A 137 -4.04 -16.92 6.44
C PHE A 137 -2.69 -16.23 6.29
N ARG A 138 -2.17 -16.18 5.07
CA ARG A 138 -0.91 -15.51 4.70
C ARG A 138 -1.12 -14.71 3.43
N PHE A 139 -1.11 -13.41 3.56
CA PHE A 139 -1.28 -12.47 2.45
C PHE A 139 0.03 -11.74 2.20
N THR A 140 0.47 -11.71 0.94
CA THR A 140 1.63 -10.90 0.52
C THR A 140 1.18 -9.91 -0.54
N LEU A 141 1.52 -8.63 -0.34
CA LEU A 141 1.30 -7.57 -1.32
C LEU A 141 2.63 -6.96 -1.70
N ALA A 142 2.88 -6.87 -3.00
CA ALA A 142 4.04 -6.21 -3.60
C ALA A 142 3.59 -5.46 -4.85
N THR A 143 3.49 -4.14 -4.74
CA THR A 143 3.19 -3.23 -5.85
C THR A 143 4.44 -2.47 -6.26
N ASP A 144 4.44 -1.96 -7.49
CA ASP A 144 5.55 -1.17 -8.04
C ASP A 144 6.89 -1.90 -7.93
N VAL A 145 6.89 -3.12 -8.47
CA VAL A 145 8.03 -4.05 -8.42
C VAL A 145 8.97 -3.76 -9.59
N GLY A 146 10.08 -3.06 -9.33
CA GLY A 146 11.11 -2.81 -10.34
C GLY A 146 11.79 -4.07 -10.84
N HIS A 147 12.07 -5.02 -9.94
CA HIS A 147 12.53 -6.38 -10.28
C HIS A 147 12.31 -7.34 -9.12
N VAL A 148 12.21 -8.62 -9.43
CA VAL A 148 12.04 -9.68 -8.44
C VAL A 148 13.35 -9.89 -7.68
N THR A 149 13.27 -9.88 -6.35
CA THR A 149 14.40 -10.14 -5.44
C THR A 149 14.21 -11.47 -4.72
N PRO A 150 15.28 -12.10 -4.20
CA PRO A 150 15.16 -13.31 -3.37
C PRO A 150 14.25 -13.11 -2.15
N THR A 151 14.23 -11.91 -1.57
CA THR A 151 13.33 -11.56 -0.47
C THR A 151 11.86 -11.59 -0.90
N LEU A 152 11.53 -10.98 -2.05
CA LEU A 152 10.18 -11.02 -2.60
C LEU A 152 9.76 -12.46 -2.95
N GLU A 153 10.65 -13.25 -3.55
CA GLU A 153 10.39 -14.67 -3.87
C GLU A 153 10.07 -15.47 -2.59
N ASP A 154 10.84 -15.27 -1.52
CA ASP A 154 10.61 -15.94 -0.24
C ASP A 154 9.23 -15.59 0.34
N PHE A 155 8.89 -14.30 0.45
CA PHE A 155 7.59 -13.87 0.97
C PHE A 155 6.42 -14.30 0.07
N ALA A 156 6.58 -14.24 -1.25
CA ALA A 156 5.57 -14.69 -2.21
C ALA A 156 5.34 -16.21 -2.12
N SER A 157 6.40 -17.01 -1.95
CA SER A 157 6.30 -18.47 -1.85
C SER A 157 5.56 -18.96 -0.59
N ARG A 158 5.59 -18.17 0.47
CA ARG A 158 4.90 -18.47 1.74
C ARG A 158 3.44 -18.02 1.77
N ALA A 159 3.01 -17.21 0.80
CA ALA A 159 1.68 -16.63 0.75
C ALA A 159 0.62 -17.68 0.39
N THR A 160 -0.54 -17.65 1.08
CA THR A 160 -1.76 -18.31 0.63
C THR A 160 -2.53 -17.42 -0.35
N HIS A 161 -2.33 -16.09 -0.27
CA HIS A 161 -2.90 -15.08 -1.14
C HIS A 161 -1.82 -14.08 -1.52
N LEU A 162 -1.64 -13.85 -2.82
CA LEU A 162 -0.62 -12.97 -3.37
C LEU A 162 -1.26 -11.89 -4.23
N VAL A 163 -0.91 -10.63 -3.95
CA VAL A 163 -1.11 -9.49 -4.85
C VAL A 163 0.27 -9.01 -5.27
N ILE A 164 0.58 -9.13 -6.55
CA ILE A 164 1.85 -8.72 -7.11
C ILE A 164 1.63 -7.93 -8.40
N GLU A 165 2.44 -6.92 -8.62
CA GLU A 165 2.43 -6.18 -9.87
C GLU A 165 2.86 -7.07 -11.05
N ALA A 166 2.08 -6.98 -12.14
CA ALA A 166 2.38 -7.65 -13.42
C ALA A 166 1.87 -6.75 -14.55
N ASN A 167 2.49 -5.56 -14.70
CA ASN A 167 1.95 -4.46 -15.50
C ASN A 167 2.47 -4.38 -16.93
N TYR A 168 3.44 -5.22 -17.34
CA TYR A 168 3.90 -5.22 -18.73
C TYR A 168 4.30 -6.61 -19.23
N ASP A 169 4.11 -6.82 -20.52
CA ASP A 169 4.71 -7.88 -21.30
C ASP A 169 5.97 -7.36 -21.98
N ARG A 170 7.10 -8.09 -21.87
CA ARG A 170 8.40 -7.67 -22.40
C ARG A 170 8.36 -7.40 -23.90
N GLU A 171 7.66 -8.22 -24.69
CA GLU A 171 7.58 -8.06 -26.13
C GLU A 171 6.67 -6.87 -26.50
N MET A 172 5.54 -6.72 -25.80
CA MET A 172 4.66 -5.56 -25.99
C MET A 172 5.36 -4.25 -25.61
N LEU A 173 6.14 -4.24 -24.53
CA LEU A 173 6.92 -3.06 -24.14
C LEU A 173 7.97 -2.72 -25.22
N ARG A 174 8.72 -3.73 -25.69
CA ARG A 174 9.76 -3.57 -26.72
C ARG A 174 9.22 -3.03 -28.04
N THR A 175 8.08 -3.56 -28.51
CA THR A 175 7.47 -3.24 -29.81
C THR A 175 6.46 -2.10 -29.77
N GLY A 176 5.95 -1.78 -28.58
CA GLY A 176 4.94 -0.72 -28.40
C GLY A 176 5.47 0.69 -28.64
N ASN A 177 4.57 1.63 -28.88
CA ASN A 177 4.85 3.05 -29.19
C ASN A 177 5.23 3.88 -27.94
N TYR A 178 5.86 3.28 -26.94
CA TYR A 178 6.32 4.00 -25.76
C TYR A 178 7.65 4.70 -26.06
N PRO A 179 7.88 5.92 -25.50
CA PRO A 179 9.16 6.59 -25.59
C PRO A 179 10.29 5.74 -24.97
N ASP A 180 11.51 5.82 -25.52
CA ASP A 180 12.64 4.99 -25.10
C ASP A 180 12.99 5.15 -23.60
N PHE A 181 12.86 6.37 -23.06
CA PHE A 181 13.08 6.59 -21.62
C PHE A 181 12.07 5.82 -20.74
N LEU A 182 10.82 5.69 -21.20
CA LEU A 182 9.80 4.94 -20.46
C LEU A 182 10.04 3.43 -20.58
N LYS A 183 10.44 2.96 -21.78
CA LYS A 183 10.84 1.56 -21.96
C LYS A 183 12.01 1.17 -21.08
N ALA A 184 13.04 2.04 -21.00
CA ALA A 184 14.20 1.81 -20.14
C ALA A 184 13.88 1.85 -18.63
N ARG A 185 12.84 2.60 -18.23
CA ARG A 185 12.40 2.66 -16.83
C ARG A 185 11.61 1.42 -16.41
N VAL A 186 10.81 0.84 -17.32
CA VAL A 186 9.89 -0.27 -17.03
C VAL A 186 10.56 -1.64 -17.24
N ALA A 187 11.59 -1.73 -18.11
CA ALA A 187 12.31 -2.97 -18.40
C ALA A 187 13.34 -3.34 -17.32
#